data_c9f38544c12e3dbeed5388150f926b08
#
_entry.id   c9f38544c12e3dbeed5388150f926b08
#
_cell.length_a   1.000
_cell.length_b   1.000
_cell.length_c   1.000
_cell.angle_alpha   90.00
_cell.angle_beta   90.00
_cell.angle_gamma   90.00
#
_symmetry.space_group_name_H-M   'P 1'
#
loop_
_entity.id
_entity.type
_entity.pdbx_description
1 polymer ?
#
loop_
_entity_poly.entity_id
_entity_poly.type
_entity_poly.pdbx_seq_one_letter_code
_entity_poly.pdbx_strand_id
1 'polypeptide(L)'
;NIDKYPDLKICTLDEYLECCKKYNMTAVIEFKGKNNTEHYDEVVASVKKSGATVAYISFHEECLKAMRKLTDADMFFLSQIIDDDAISVAKSIENCGLDFNGNKEENFDNDSAPIKNAAEAGLTLGAWTIDDTKTMQKLLNLGVDYITTDNITY
;
A
#
# COMPACT_ATOMS: atom_id res chain seq x y z
N ASN A 1 -16.07 17.97 -12.91
CA ASN A 1 -15.12 18.99 -13.45
C ASN A 1 -14.49 18.63 -14.79
N ILE A 2 -15.00 17.62 -15.49
CA ILE A 2 -14.50 17.21 -16.83
C ILE A 2 -14.59 18.37 -17.82
N ASP A 3 -15.68 19.17 -17.76
CA ASP A 3 -15.86 20.34 -18.64
C ASP A 3 -14.77 21.42 -18.49
N LYS A 4 -14.11 21.47 -17.32
CA LYS A 4 -13.01 22.40 -17.05
C LYS A 4 -11.67 21.92 -17.63
N TYR A 5 -11.56 20.62 -17.90
CA TYR A 5 -10.34 19.96 -18.37
C TYR A 5 -10.68 18.96 -19.48
N PRO A 6 -11.03 19.44 -20.69
CA PRO A 6 -11.52 18.59 -21.79
C PRO A 6 -10.48 17.56 -22.27
N ASP A 7 -9.19 17.84 -22.04
CA ASP A 7 -8.09 16.96 -22.43
C ASP A 7 -7.66 15.99 -21.29
N LEU A 8 -8.38 16.01 -20.16
CA LEU A 8 -8.06 15.13 -19.04
C LEU A 8 -8.39 13.69 -19.40
N LYS A 9 -7.39 12.82 -19.29
CA LYS A 9 -7.53 11.37 -19.48
C LYS A 9 -6.97 10.62 -18.28
N ILE A 10 -7.47 9.42 -18.04
CA ILE A 10 -6.83 8.49 -17.10
C ILE A 10 -5.51 8.05 -17.74
N CYS A 11 -4.42 8.16 -16.99
CA CYS A 11 -3.11 7.69 -17.45
C CYS A 11 -3.08 6.16 -17.54
N THR A 12 -2.29 5.64 -18.47
CA THR A 12 -1.97 4.22 -18.53
C THR A 12 -0.98 3.86 -17.42
N LEU A 13 -0.81 2.55 -17.14
CA LEU A 13 0.20 2.07 -16.21
C LEU A 13 1.62 2.52 -16.64
N ASP A 14 1.94 2.41 -17.93
CA ASP A 14 3.25 2.81 -18.45
C ASP A 14 3.50 4.32 -18.21
N GLU A 15 2.53 5.19 -18.49
CA GLU A 15 2.63 6.64 -18.23
C GLU A 15 2.82 6.94 -16.73
N TYR A 16 2.13 6.20 -15.85
CA TYR A 16 2.28 6.33 -14.40
C TYR A 16 3.69 5.93 -13.94
N LEU A 17 4.16 4.76 -14.40
CA LEU A 17 5.50 4.24 -14.07
C LEU A 17 6.62 5.17 -14.57
N GLU A 18 6.50 5.72 -15.78
CA GLU A 18 7.45 6.69 -16.32
C GLU A 18 7.49 7.96 -15.47
N CYS A 19 6.33 8.44 -15.02
CA CYS A 19 6.22 9.59 -14.13
C CYS A 19 6.92 9.32 -12.79
N CYS A 20 6.62 8.19 -12.14
CA CYS A 20 7.25 7.82 -10.88
C CYS A 20 8.77 7.71 -11.02
N LYS A 21 9.26 7.05 -12.07
CA LYS A 21 10.69 6.95 -12.34
C LYS A 21 11.35 8.31 -12.55
N LYS A 22 10.72 9.18 -13.35
CA LYS A 22 11.24 10.53 -13.64
C LYS A 22 11.49 11.33 -12.37
N TYR A 23 10.62 11.20 -11.37
CA TYR A 23 10.70 11.94 -10.11
C TYR A 23 11.29 11.12 -8.96
N ASN A 24 11.89 9.96 -9.25
CA ASN A 24 12.48 9.05 -8.26
C ASN A 24 11.49 8.67 -7.13
N MET A 25 10.26 8.39 -7.51
CA MET A 25 9.17 7.99 -6.62
C MET A 25 8.91 6.49 -6.74
N THR A 26 8.51 5.86 -5.64
CA THR A 26 7.99 4.49 -5.68
C THR A 26 6.55 4.51 -6.17
N ALA A 27 6.27 3.73 -7.22
CA ALA A 27 4.91 3.55 -7.72
C ALA A 27 4.16 2.54 -6.85
N VAL A 28 3.07 2.95 -6.20
CA VAL A 28 2.20 2.05 -5.43
C VAL A 28 1.06 1.57 -6.32
N ILE A 29 0.95 0.25 -6.51
CA ILE A 29 -0.02 -0.38 -7.42
C ILE A 29 -0.98 -1.24 -6.60
N GLU A 30 -2.26 -0.87 -6.57
CA GLU A 30 -3.30 -1.62 -5.87
C GLU A 30 -4.00 -2.61 -6.80
N PHE A 31 -4.05 -3.87 -6.40
CA PHE A 31 -4.89 -4.89 -7.02
C PHE A 31 -6.24 -4.99 -6.33
N LYS A 32 -7.30 -4.58 -7.06
CA LYS A 32 -8.69 -4.64 -6.60
C LYS A 32 -9.39 -5.85 -7.20
N GLY A 33 -10.09 -6.61 -6.35
CA GLY A 33 -10.87 -7.79 -6.76
C GLY A 33 -10.08 -9.09 -6.76
N LYS A 34 -10.77 -10.16 -6.34
CA LYS A 34 -10.17 -11.47 -6.03
C LYS A 34 -9.66 -12.27 -7.24
N ASN A 35 -10.16 -11.99 -8.44
CA ASN A 35 -10.00 -12.88 -9.60
C ASN A 35 -9.26 -12.23 -10.78
N ASN A 36 -8.51 -11.17 -10.55
CA ASN A 36 -7.90 -10.39 -11.64
C ASN A 36 -6.42 -10.76 -11.86
N THR A 37 -6.08 -12.05 -11.71
CA THR A 37 -4.69 -12.52 -11.81
C THR A 37 -4.21 -12.70 -13.25
N GLU A 38 -5.12 -12.64 -14.23
CA GLU A 38 -4.84 -12.92 -15.66
C GLU A 38 -3.82 -11.95 -16.29
N HIS A 39 -3.70 -10.72 -15.73
CA HIS A 39 -2.83 -9.68 -16.27
C HIS A 39 -1.61 -9.36 -15.39
N TYR A 40 -1.32 -10.15 -14.38
CA TYR A 40 -0.20 -9.86 -13.47
C TYR A 40 1.17 -9.93 -14.18
N ASP A 41 1.33 -10.85 -15.12
CA ASP A 41 2.54 -10.95 -15.95
C ASP A 41 2.76 -9.68 -16.78
N GLU A 42 1.69 -9.10 -17.33
CA GLU A 42 1.73 -7.86 -18.09
C GLU A 42 2.14 -6.68 -17.21
N VAL A 43 1.58 -6.59 -15.99
CA VAL A 43 1.95 -5.56 -15.01
C VAL A 43 3.44 -5.66 -14.66
N VAL A 44 3.91 -6.87 -14.35
CA VAL A 44 5.34 -7.11 -14.02
C VAL A 44 6.24 -6.79 -15.22
N ALA A 45 5.81 -7.12 -16.44
CA ALA A 45 6.56 -6.79 -17.66
C ALA A 45 6.66 -5.26 -17.87
N SER A 46 5.56 -4.51 -17.67
CA SER A 46 5.56 -3.04 -17.74
C SER A 46 6.49 -2.42 -16.69
N VAL A 47 6.45 -2.93 -15.44
CA VAL A 47 7.34 -2.48 -14.37
C VAL A 47 8.81 -2.73 -14.72
N LYS A 48 9.17 -3.94 -15.17
CA LYS A 48 10.53 -4.28 -15.58
C LYS A 48 11.01 -3.42 -16.74
N LYS A 49 10.15 -3.18 -17.72
CA LYS A 49 10.44 -2.32 -18.89
C LYS A 49 10.69 -0.87 -18.45
N SER A 50 9.89 -0.33 -17.55
CA SER A 50 10.03 1.05 -17.07
C SER A 50 11.28 1.24 -16.21
N GLY A 51 11.66 0.22 -15.44
CA GLY A 51 12.70 0.29 -14.41
C GLY A 51 12.33 1.21 -13.25
N ALA A 52 11.03 1.43 -13.00
CA ALA A 52 10.55 2.15 -11.83
C ALA A 52 10.60 1.27 -10.58
N THR A 53 10.82 1.88 -9.42
CA THR A 53 10.62 1.22 -8.13
C THR A 53 9.13 1.11 -7.87
N VAL A 54 8.68 -0.04 -7.38
CA VAL A 54 7.25 -0.28 -7.13
C VAL A 54 7.01 -0.95 -5.78
N ALA A 55 5.82 -0.76 -5.24
CA ALA A 55 5.23 -1.57 -4.18
C ALA A 55 3.82 -2.00 -4.61
N TYR A 56 3.39 -3.19 -4.20
CA TYR A 56 2.07 -3.72 -4.52
C TYR A 56 1.22 -3.80 -3.25
N ILE A 57 -0.04 -3.39 -3.36
CA ILE A 57 -0.97 -3.42 -2.24
C ILE A 57 -2.27 -4.12 -2.63
N SER A 58 -2.90 -4.84 -1.70
CA SER A 58 -4.21 -5.45 -1.90
C SER A 58 -4.87 -5.84 -0.58
N PHE A 59 -6.21 -5.78 -0.55
CA PHE A 59 -7.06 -6.41 0.48
C PHE A 59 -7.20 -7.92 0.32
N HIS A 60 -6.63 -8.49 -0.74
CA HIS A 60 -6.79 -9.89 -1.10
C HIS A 60 -5.44 -10.61 -1.02
N GLU A 61 -5.30 -11.47 -0.01
CA GLU A 61 -4.13 -12.29 0.25
C GLU A 61 -3.71 -13.09 -0.99
N GLU A 62 -4.68 -13.69 -1.68
CA GLU A 62 -4.46 -14.49 -2.89
C GLU A 62 -3.81 -13.69 -4.03
N CYS A 63 -4.13 -12.39 -4.14
CA CYS A 63 -3.51 -11.51 -5.12
C CYS A 63 -2.03 -11.29 -4.82
N LEU A 64 -1.71 -10.96 -3.56
CA LEU A 64 -0.32 -10.77 -3.13
C LEU A 64 0.50 -12.05 -3.24
N LYS A 65 -0.07 -13.20 -2.86
CA LYS A 65 0.58 -14.51 -3.02
C LYS A 65 0.81 -14.87 -4.49
N ALA A 66 -0.10 -14.51 -5.39
CA ALA A 66 0.10 -14.71 -6.82
C ALA A 66 1.20 -13.78 -7.37
N MET A 67 1.20 -12.51 -6.98
CA MET A 67 2.24 -11.53 -7.35
C MET A 67 3.61 -11.91 -6.83
N ARG A 68 3.73 -12.45 -5.61
CA ARG A 68 5.01 -12.87 -5.02
C ARG A 68 5.74 -13.92 -5.85
N LYS A 69 5.02 -14.74 -6.60
CA LYS A 69 5.63 -15.72 -7.53
C LYS A 69 6.30 -15.08 -8.74
N LEU A 70 6.00 -13.81 -9.03
CA LEU A 70 6.44 -13.10 -10.24
C LEU A 70 7.49 -12.02 -9.95
N THR A 71 7.60 -11.56 -8.69
CA THR A 71 8.45 -10.42 -8.32
C THR A 71 8.81 -10.43 -6.84
N ASP A 72 10.00 -9.89 -6.52
CA ASP A 72 10.49 -9.69 -5.14
C ASP A 72 10.21 -8.27 -4.60
N ALA A 73 9.44 -7.45 -5.33
CA ALA A 73 9.09 -6.09 -4.91
C ALA A 73 8.34 -6.09 -3.57
N ASP A 74 8.42 -4.98 -2.83
CA ASP A 74 7.70 -4.81 -1.58
C ASP A 74 6.19 -4.96 -1.79
N MET A 75 5.54 -5.57 -0.82
CA MET A 75 4.08 -5.77 -0.81
C MET A 75 3.49 -5.35 0.52
N PHE A 76 2.22 -4.93 0.51
CA PHE A 76 1.50 -4.64 1.74
C PHE A 76 0.10 -5.21 1.67
N PHE A 77 -0.24 -5.97 2.70
CA PHE A 77 -1.61 -6.44 2.90
C PHE A 77 -2.45 -5.30 3.47
N LEU A 78 -3.52 -4.94 2.77
CA LEU A 78 -4.45 -3.90 3.20
C LEU A 78 -5.44 -4.49 4.20
N SER A 79 -5.62 -3.83 5.35
CA SER A 79 -6.62 -4.22 6.34
C SER A 79 -7.34 -3.01 6.94
N GLN A 80 -8.60 -3.22 7.34
CA GLN A 80 -9.35 -2.20 8.09
C GLN A 80 -8.87 -2.10 9.54
N ILE A 81 -8.58 -3.24 10.14
CA ILE A 81 -8.10 -3.34 11.52
C ILE A 81 -6.83 -4.20 11.57
N ILE A 82 -6.03 -3.98 12.59
CA ILE A 82 -4.87 -4.82 12.90
C ILE A 82 -5.32 -5.86 13.92
N ASP A 83 -5.44 -7.09 13.48
CA ASP A 83 -5.71 -8.27 14.30
C ASP A 83 -4.70 -9.38 14.03
N ASP A 84 -4.81 -10.48 14.76
CA ASP A 84 -3.91 -11.63 14.60
C ASP A 84 -3.98 -12.23 13.19
N ASP A 85 -5.16 -12.18 12.56
CA ASP A 85 -5.35 -12.68 11.19
C ASP A 85 -4.62 -11.78 10.18
N ALA A 86 -4.76 -10.45 10.28
CA ALA A 86 -4.06 -9.50 9.41
C ALA A 86 -2.53 -9.62 9.55
N ILE A 87 -2.02 -9.73 10.78
CA ILE A 87 -0.59 -9.95 11.05
C ILE A 87 -0.13 -11.28 10.45
N SER A 88 -0.90 -12.35 10.64
CA SER A 88 -0.59 -13.69 10.12
C SER A 88 -0.55 -13.71 8.59
N VAL A 89 -1.51 -13.05 7.93
CA VAL A 89 -1.53 -12.92 6.47
C VAL A 89 -0.29 -12.19 5.98
N ALA A 90 0.03 -11.02 6.51
CA ALA A 90 1.21 -10.27 6.10
C ALA A 90 2.50 -11.11 6.29
N LYS A 91 2.66 -11.78 7.42
CA LYS A 91 3.82 -12.66 7.69
C LYS A 91 3.89 -13.91 6.81
N SER A 92 2.76 -14.37 6.26
CA SER A 92 2.74 -15.54 5.37
C SER A 92 3.28 -15.26 3.98
N ILE A 93 3.52 -13.98 3.65
CA ILE A 93 4.00 -13.53 2.34
C ILE A 93 5.37 -12.90 2.54
N GLU A 94 6.38 -13.37 1.82
CA GLU A 94 7.72 -12.83 1.89
C GLU A 94 7.75 -11.34 1.47
N ASN A 95 8.55 -10.51 2.15
CA ASN A 95 8.64 -9.05 1.94
C ASN A 95 7.26 -8.36 1.91
N CYS A 96 6.36 -8.76 2.81
CA CYS A 96 5.04 -8.15 2.93
C CYS A 96 4.88 -7.44 4.26
N GLY A 97 4.54 -6.16 4.21
CA GLY A 97 4.11 -5.35 5.34
C GLY A 97 2.60 -5.36 5.52
N LEU A 98 2.13 -4.55 6.45
CA LEU A 98 0.72 -4.33 6.73
C LEU A 98 0.40 -2.85 6.56
N ASP A 99 -0.62 -2.54 5.75
CA ASP A 99 -1.10 -1.19 5.51
C ASP A 99 -2.56 -1.09 5.95
N PHE A 100 -2.84 -0.34 7.01
CA PHE A 100 -4.10 -0.39 7.74
C PHE A 100 -4.87 0.93 7.73
N ASN A 101 -6.17 0.86 8.01
CA ASN A 101 -7.01 2.06 8.14
C ASN A 101 -6.69 2.79 9.46
N GLY A 102 -5.86 3.82 9.36
CA GLY A 102 -5.43 4.61 10.52
C GLY A 102 -6.50 5.53 11.14
N ASN A 103 -7.75 5.50 10.64
CA ASN A 103 -8.90 6.19 11.23
C ASN A 103 -9.81 5.26 12.05
N LYS A 104 -9.50 3.96 12.11
CA LYS A 104 -10.27 2.99 12.90
C LYS A 104 -9.86 3.02 14.36
N GLU A 105 -10.84 3.24 15.25
CA GLU A 105 -10.61 3.32 16.69
C GLU A 105 -10.02 2.02 17.24
N GLU A 106 -10.43 0.89 16.72
CA GLU A 106 -9.99 -0.45 17.10
C GLU A 106 -8.46 -0.61 17.01
N ASN A 107 -7.82 0.08 16.06
CA ASN A 107 -6.35 0.06 15.90
C ASN A 107 -5.62 0.81 17.05
N PHE A 108 -6.34 1.59 17.84
CA PHE A 108 -5.81 2.33 18.98
C PHE A 108 -6.24 1.76 20.34
N ASP A 109 -6.94 0.63 20.36
CA ASP A 109 -7.36 -0.03 21.57
C ASP A 109 -6.17 -0.45 22.46
N ASN A 110 -6.40 -0.54 23.77
CA ASN A 110 -5.41 -0.96 24.74
C ASN A 110 -4.05 -0.25 24.58
N ASP A 111 -4.08 1.08 24.56
CA ASP A 111 -2.88 1.90 24.39
C ASP A 111 -2.14 1.64 23.06
N SER A 112 -2.91 1.47 22.00
CA SER A 112 -2.43 1.17 20.64
C SER A 112 -1.69 -0.18 20.54
N ALA A 113 -2.09 -1.15 21.33
CA ALA A 113 -1.51 -2.48 21.31
C ALA A 113 -1.55 -3.16 19.93
N PRO A 114 -2.61 -3.05 19.12
CA PRO A 114 -2.62 -3.62 17.76
C PRO A 114 -1.44 -3.14 16.90
N ILE A 115 -1.17 -1.82 16.89
CA ILE A 115 -0.06 -1.23 16.12
C ILE A 115 1.29 -1.71 16.69
N LYS A 116 1.45 -1.68 18.01
CA LYS A 116 2.69 -2.13 18.67
C LYS A 116 2.97 -3.60 18.40
N ASN A 117 1.96 -4.47 18.48
CA ASN A 117 2.09 -5.90 18.22
C ASN A 117 2.52 -6.17 16.77
N ALA A 118 1.97 -5.44 15.81
CA ALA A 118 2.35 -5.59 14.41
C ALA A 118 3.82 -5.13 14.18
N ALA A 119 4.24 -4.03 14.80
CA ALA A 119 5.63 -3.57 14.76
C ALA A 119 6.59 -4.58 15.43
N GLU A 120 6.24 -5.11 16.59
CA GLU A 120 7.02 -6.14 17.31
C GLU A 120 7.08 -7.46 16.54
N ALA A 121 6.07 -7.75 15.71
CA ALA A 121 6.08 -8.87 14.77
C ALA A 121 7.08 -8.68 13.61
N GLY A 122 7.71 -7.50 13.50
CA GLY A 122 8.70 -7.15 12.48
C GLY A 122 8.09 -6.73 11.15
N LEU A 123 6.83 -6.32 11.12
CA LEU A 123 6.18 -5.84 9.91
C LEU A 123 6.52 -4.36 9.64
N THR A 124 6.78 -4.02 8.39
CA THR A 124 6.70 -2.63 7.93
C THR A 124 5.24 -2.19 7.92
N LEU A 125 4.95 -1.03 8.51
CA LEU A 125 3.59 -0.55 8.71
C LEU A 125 3.29 0.69 7.88
N GLY A 126 2.19 0.63 7.13
CA GLY A 126 1.56 1.77 6.50
C GLY A 126 0.21 2.12 7.11
N ALA A 127 -0.23 3.35 6.99
CA ALA A 127 -1.57 3.76 7.40
C ALA A 127 -2.24 4.68 6.38
N TRP A 128 -3.51 4.40 6.06
CA TRP A 128 -4.34 5.14 5.10
C TRP A 128 -5.70 5.50 5.68
N THR A 129 -6.47 6.46 5.20
CA THR A 129 -6.00 7.69 4.55
C THR A 129 -6.01 8.75 5.63
N ILE A 130 -4.88 9.35 5.94
CA ILE A 130 -4.70 10.24 7.08
C ILE A 130 -4.49 11.67 6.56
N ASP A 131 -5.48 12.51 6.77
CA ASP A 131 -5.50 13.88 6.24
C ASP A 131 -5.29 14.95 7.32
N ASP A 132 -5.13 14.55 8.58
CA ASP A 132 -4.84 15.46 9.67
C ASP A 132 -3.46 15.20 10.30
N THR A 133 -2.75 16.29 10.57
CA THR A 133 -1.38 16.26 11.09
C THR A 133 -1.27 15.62 12.48
N LYS A 134 -2.32 15.71 13.32
CA LYS A 134 -2.29 15.18 14.68
C LYS A 134 -2.31 13.65 14.67
N THR A 135 -3.19 13.06 13.87
CA THR A 135 -3.26 11.60 13.70
C THR A 135 -2.00 11.10 13.01
N MET A 136 -1.51 11.79 11.98
CA MET A 136 -0.25 11.47 11.32
C MET A 136 0.90 11.39 12.33
N GLN A 137 1.09 12.43 13.15
CA GLN A 137 2.17 12.47 14.15
C GLN A 137 2.02 11.36 15.20
N LYS A 138 0.78 11.07 15.62
CA LYS A 138 0.50 9.97 16.54
C LYS A 138 0.93 8.62 15.95
N LEU A 139 0.57 8.34 14.71
CA LEU A 139 0.92 7.09 14.03
C LEU A 139 2.43 6.93 13.84
N LEU A 140 3.12 7.99 13.40
CA LEU A 140 4.59 7.99 13.27
C LEU A 140 5.28 7.74 14.62
N ASN A 141 4.79 8.33 15.71
CA ASN A 141 5.32 8.09 17.05
C ASN A 141 5.07 6.65 17.55
N LEU A 142 4.10 5.94 16.99
CA LEU A 142 3.81 4.53 17.27
C LEU A 142 4.62 3.57 16.40
N GLY A 143 5.46 4.07 15.50
CA GLY A 143 6.33 3.26 14.66
C GLY A 143 5.71 2.89 13.30
N VAL A 144 4.71 3.65 12.82
CA VAL A 144 4.22 3.52 11.44
C VAL A 144 5.27 4.12 10.51
N ASP A 145 5.66 3.38 9.47
CA ASP A 145 6.78 3.73 8.58
C ASP A 145 6.38 4.72 7.50
N TYR A 146 5.12 4.67 7.02
CA TYR A 146 4.62 5.59 6.01
C TYR A 146 3.12 5.90 6.17
N ILE A 147 2.70 7.02 5.60
CA ILE A 147 1.33 7.51 5.66
C ILE A 147 0.83 7.78 4.24
N THR A 148 -0.36 7.24 3.92
CA THR A 148 -1.11 7.63 2.73
C THR A 148 -2.05 8.77 3.07
N THR A 149 -2.00 9.85 2.31
CA THR A 149 -2.81 11.06 2.51
C THR A 149 -3.32 11.63 1.18
N ASP A 150 -4.52 12.19 1.20
CA ASP A 150 -5.09 12.97 0.09
C ASP A 150 -4.68 14.47 0.20
N ASN A 151 -4.13 14.88 1.35
CA ASN A 151 -3.70 16.25 1.63
C ASN A 151 -2.19 16.37 1.61
N ILE A 152 -1.64 17.03 0.58
CA ILE A 152 -0.24 17.45 0.58
C ILE A 152 -0.17 18.83 1.26
N THR A 153 0.23 18.85 2.53
CA THR A 153 0.56 20.10 3.23
C THR A 153 2.06 20.33 3.13
N TYR A 154 2.42 21.45 2.50
CA TYR A 154 3.80 21.96 2.45
C TYR A 154 4.09 22.79 3.69
#